data_111289ce63c87ec3100a36851f0ee008
#
_entry.id   111289ce63c87ec3100a36851f0ee008
#
_cell.length_a   1.000
_cell.length_b   1.000
_cell.length_c   1.000
_cell.angle_alpha   90.00
_cell.angle_beta   90.00
_cell.angle_gamma   90.00
#
_symmetry.space_group_name_H-M   'P 1'
#
loop_
_entity.id
_entity.type
_entity.pdbx_description
1 polymer ?
#
loop_
_entity_poly.entity_id
_entity_poly.type
_entity_poly.pdbx_seq_one_letter_code
_entity_poly.pdbx_strand_id
1 'polypeptide(L)'
;MTSSQTAGSTESGPSSFGALVPGSFDRAVIALTSRLPDNWLGLRLAIVLRRLVTMRLAYPDGALDVIRWGVRLRLHPRDNGCEKNLLFTPQMYEPAERAELAAEIDRAKADGSPFVFVDIGANVGLFSFFVAARAARNARILAVEPDPENLSRLAFNIRINPGVPISIAAVALADKAGKVALDVDRRDRGGTRIAKSAGRDASTVDAQTLLHLLQRVGIDAIDAIKIDVEGAEDVILAPFFRDAPKSMWPRLILLEDARSAWSVDLFPLLASLGYIVVSRTRLNVMLRRNPSAVDHRGSGDL
;
A
#
# COMPACT_ATOMS: atom_id res chain seq x y z
N MET A 1 -11.57 -17.68 39.58
CA MET A 1 -10.13 -17.35 39.44
C MET A 1 -9.58 -18.14 38.27
N THR A 2 -9.58 -17.57 37.10
CA THR A 2 -8.92 -18.11 35.90
C THR A 2 -8.28 -16.94 35.19
N SER A 3 -6.98 -16.83 35.35
CA SER A 3 -6.11 -15.83 34.73
C SER A 3 -5.99 -16.09 33.23
N SER A 4 -6.51 -15.17 32.42
CA SER A 4 -6.23 -15.08 31.00
C SER A 4 -4.80 -14.56 30.80
N GLN A 5 -3.90 -15.44 30.38
CA GLN A 5 -2.59 -15.04 29.88
C GLN A 5 -2.78 -14.41 28.49
N THR A 6 -2.66 -13.10 28.40
CA THR A 6 -2.42 -12.37 27.17
C THR A 6 -1.02 -12.73 26.68
N ALA A 7 -0.95 -13.43 25.54
CA ALA A 7 0.29 -13.65 24.82
C ALA A 7 0.85 -12.29 24.37
N GLY A 8 1.84 -11.79 25.08
CA GLY A 8 2.62 -10.62 24.71
C GLY A 8 3.46 -10.93 23.48
N SER A 9 3.16 -10.32 22.35
CA SER A 9 4.05 -10.24 21.21
C SER A 9 5.31 -9.46 21.65
N THR A 10 6.44 -10.12 21.71
CA THR A 10 7.75 -9.51 21.99
C THR A 10 8.13 -8.61 20.83
N GLU A 11 7.97 -7.29 21.00
CA GLU A 11 8.65 -6.30 20.15
C GLU A 11 10.16 -6.45 20.33
N SER A 12 10.82 -7.18 19.43
CA SER A 12 12.25 -7.45 19.47
C SER A 12 13.05 -6.37 18.75
N GLY A 13 13.02 -5.11 19.24
CA GLY A 13 13.83 -4.05 18.65
C GLY A 13 13.81 -2.76 19.49
N PRO A 14 14.74 -1.79 19.24
CA PRO A 14 14.74 -0.53 19.97
C PRO A 14 13.43 0.23 19.77
N SER A 15 12.78 0.60 20.86
CA SER A 15 11.45 1.23 20.88
C SER A 15 11.40 2.68 20.37
N SER A 16 12.56 3.32 20.17
CA SER A 16 12.65 4.73 19.75
C SER A 16 13.24 4.90 18.36
N PHE A 17 12.71 5.87 17.60
CA PHE A 17 13.33 6.32 16.36
C PHE A 17 14.68 6.99 16.63
N GLY A 18 15.65 6.73 15.76
CA GLY A 18 17.02 7.23 15.90
C GLY A 18 17.99 6.20 16.50
N ALA A 19 17.48 5.10 17.06
CA ALA A 19 18.33 4.04 17.59
C ALA A 19 19.03 3.20 16.51
N LEU A 20 18.46 3.17 15.29
CA LEU A 20 18.96 2.40 14.14
C LEU A 20 19.38 3.31 12.97
N VAL A 21 20.01 4.44 13.28
CA VAL A 21 20.53 5.36 12.25
C VAL A 21 21.63 4.67 11.46
N PRO A 22 21.59 4.70 10.11
CA PRO A 22 22.65 4.12 9.29
C PRO A 22 24.03 4.66 9.63
N GLY A 23 25.06 3.79 9.67
CA GLY A 23 26.45 4.18 9.83
C GLY A 23 26.95 5.06 8.68
N SER A 24 28.15 5.65 8.80
CA SER A 24 28.66 6.58 7.79
C SER A 24 28.81 5.93 6.40
N PHE A 25 29.25 4.67 6.34
CA PHE A 25 29.33 3.91 5.10
C PHE A 25 27.94 3.68 4.49
N ASP A 26 26.98 3.21 5.29
CA ASP A 26 25.62 2.92 4.83
C ASP A 26 24.94 4.20 4.34
N ARG A 27 25.11 5.32 5.05
CA ARG A 27 24.63 6.64 4.61
C ARG A 27 25.22 7.06 3.26
N ALA A 28 26.52 6.84 3.04
CA ALA A 28 27.17 7.17 1.80
C ALA A 28 26.59 6.33 0.63
N VAL A 29 26.40 5.02 0.84
CA VAL A 29 25.81 4.13 -0.18
C VAL A 29 24.34 4.52 -0.45
N ILE A 30 23.54 4.76 0.58
CA ILE A 30 22.13 5.20 0.45
C ILE A 30 22.05 6.54 -0.30
N ALA A 31 22.92 7.51 0.03
CA ALA A 31 22.95 8.80 -0.65
C ALA A 31 23.37 8.69 -2.12
N LEU A 32 24.34 7.82 -2.42
CA LEU A 32 24.78 7.56 -3.79
C LEU A 32 23.67 6.91 -4.62
N THR A 33 23.08 5.84 -4.11
CA THR A 33 22.01 5.10 -4.83
C THR A 33 20.76 5.94 -5.03
N SER A 34 20.44 6.85 -4.11
CA SER A 34 19.30 7.79 -4.23
C SER A 34 19.49 8.86 -5.31
N ARG A 35 20.69 8.98 -5.90
CA ARG A 35 21.01 9.95 -6.98
C ARG A 35 21.28 9.29 -8.32
N LEU A 36 21.25 7.97 -8.38
CA LEU A 36 21.47 7.25 -9.64
C LEU A 36 20.32 7.56 -10.62
N PRO A 37 20.62 7.63 -11.94
CA PRO A 37 19.62 7.88 -12.94
C PRO A 37 18.60 6.74 -12.99
N ASP A 38 17.34 7.10 -13.29
CA ASP A 38 16.25 6.14 -13.46
C ASP A 38 16.33 5.49 -14.85
N ASN A 39 17.30 4.58 -14.98
CA ASN A 39 17.52 3.76 -16.17
C ASN A 39 18.12 2.40 -15.77
N TRP A 40 18.26 1.50 -16.76
CA TRP A 40 18.75 0.14 -16.52
C TRP A 40 20.16 0.10 -15.89
N LEU A 41 21.04 1.04 -16.25
CA LEU A 41 22.41 1.09 -15.73
C LEU A 41 22.41 1.55 -14.26
N GLY A 42 21.67 2.62 -13.95
CA GLY A 42 21.50 3.10 -12.58
C GLY A 42 20.87 2.03 -11.67
N LEU A 43 19.86 1.31 -12.17
CA LEU A 43 19.25 0.20 -11.42
C LEU A 43 20.26 -0.93 -11.15
N ARG A 44 21.05 -1.35 -12.15
CA ARG A 44 22.07 -2.40 -11.96
C ARG A 44 23.12 -1.98 -10.93
N LEU A 45 23.60 -0.74 -11.02
CA LEU A 45 24.56 -0.20 -10.07
C LEU A 45 23.96 -0.14 -8.64
N ALA A 46 22.72 0.31 -8.52
CA ALA A 46 22.00 0.30 -7.24
C ALA A 46 21.89 -1.11 -6.65
N ILE A 47 21.58 -2.14 -7.47
CA ILE A 47 21.51 -3.53 -7.04
C ILE A 47 22.84 -4.02 -6.46
N VAL A 48 23.96 -3.67 -7.09
CA VAL A 48 25.29 -4.05 -6.59
C VAL A 48 25.60 -3.32 -5.27
N LEU A 49 25.42 -2.00 -5.25
CA LEU A 49 25.76 -1.17 -4.10
C LEU A 49 24.89 -1.48 -2.87
N ARG A 50 23.57 -1.68 -3.03
CA ARG A 50 22.68 -2.01 -1.90
C ARG A 50 23.05 -3.35 -1.24
N ARG A 51 23.63 -4.31 -1.99
CA ARG A 51 24.11 -5.57 -1.41
C ARG A 51 25.18 -5.35 -0.35
N LEU A 52 26.05 -4.36 -0.53
CA LEU A 52 27.11 -4.03 0.42
C LEU A 52 26.56 -3.61 1.79
N VAL A 53 25.39 -2.95 1.79
CA VAL A 53 24.67 -2.56 3.03
C VAL A 53 23.86 -3.74 3.54
N THR A 54 22.99 -4.34 2.72
CA THR A 54 22.07 -5.39 3.18
C THR A 54 22.77 -6.63 3.72
N MET A 55 23.97 -6.99 3.21
CA MET A 55 24.73 -8.10 3.74
C MET A 55 25.32 -7.86 5.14
N ARG A 56 25.45 -6.59 5.53
CA ARG A 56 25.96 -6.18 6.86
C ARG A 56 24.87 -6.09 7.93
N LEU A 57 23.62 -6.01 7.51
CA LEU A 57 22.49 -5.96 8.44
C LEU A 57 22.19 -7.35 9.01
N ALA A 58 21.78 -7.40 10.27
CA ALA A 58 21.29 -8.63 10.87
C ALA A 58 20.06 -9.18 10.11
N TYR A 59 19.88 -10.49 10.10
CA TYR A 59 18.71 -11.14 9.52
C TYR A 59 17.92 -11.83 10.61
N PRO A 60 16.59 -11.72 10.60
CA PRO A 60 15.71 -10.94 9.70
C PRO A 60 15.63 -9.45 10.06
N ASP A 61 16.02 -9.04 11.26
CA ASP A 61 15.64 -7.79 11.93
C ASP A 61 16.52 -6.58 11.60
N GLY A 62 17.32 -6.64 10.53
CA GLY A 62 18.21 -5.57 10.12
C GLY A 62 17.44 -4.35 9.61
N ALA A 63 16.96 -3.53 10.54
CA ALA A 63 16.22 -2.32 10.25
C ALA A 63 17.11 -1.07 10.25
N LEU A 64 16.67 -0.04 9.52
CA LEU A 64 17.32 1.27 9.47
C LEU A 64 16.30 2.40 9.64
N ASP A 65 16.65 3.36 10.50
CA ASP A 65 15.87 4.58 10.72
C ASP A 65 16.27 5.65 9.71
N VAL A 66 15.33 6.09 8.88
CA VAL A 66 15.55 7.08 7.83
C VAL A 66 14.42 8.10 7.75
N ILE A 67 14.68 9.23 7.08
CA ILE A 67 13.64 10.19 6.72
C ILE A 67 13.41 10.11 5.21
N ARG A 68 12.14 9.93 4.81
CA ARG A 68 11.68 9.98 3.42
C ARG A 68 10.45 10.87 3.33
N TRP A 69 10.38 11.73 2.31
CA TRP A 69 9.27 12.68 2.13
C TRP A 69 8.97 13.57 3.35
N GLY A 70 9.95 13.77 4.23
CA GLY A 70 9.78 14.50 5.48
C GLY A 70 9.20 13.69 6.65
N VAL A 71 8.85 12.42 6.46
CA VAL A 71 8.39 11.50 7.51
C VAL A 71 9.50 10.57 7.98
N ARG A 72 9.42 10.17 9.25
CA ARG A 72 10.33 9.21 9.88
C ARG A 72 9.88 7.80 9.55
N LEU A 73 10.78 6.94 9.10
CA LEU A 73 10.47 5.56 8.76
C LEU A 73 11.56 4.63 9.30
N ARG A 74 11.13 3.53 9.92
CA ARG A 74 11.98 2.37 10.15
C ARG A 74 11.73 1.38 9.03
N LEU A 75 12.78 1.05 8.26
CA LEU A 75 12.70 0.20 7.08
C LEU A 75 13.51 -1.08 7.28
N HIS A 76 12.97 -2.22 6.85
CA HIS A 76 13.55 -3.56 6.94
C HIS A 76 13.95 -4.07 5.55
N PRO A 77 15.07 -3.62 4.97
CA PRO A 77 15.40 -3.88 3.57
C PRO A 77 15.83 -5.32 3.26
N ARG A 78 15.91 -6.20 4.27
CA ARG A 78 16.32 -7.58 4.06
C ARG A 78 15.19 -8.51 3.67
N ASP A 79 14.01 -8.29 4.20
CA ASP A 79 12.84 -9.14 4.03
C ASP A 79 11.62 -8.43 3.44
N ASN A 80 11.80 -7.21 2.90
CA ASN A 80 10.76 -6.46 2.22
C ASN A 80 11.32 -5.68 1.03
N GLY A 81 10.87 -6.04 -0.17
CA GLY A 81 11.32 -5.44 -1.43
C GLY A 81 10.93 -3.98 -1.58
N CYS A 82 9.73 -3.61 -1.14
CA CYS A 82 9.22 -2.24 -1.18
C CYS A 82 10.05 -1.32 -0.28
N GLU A 83 10.34 -1.73 0.96
CA GLU A 83 11.19 -1.00 1.90
C GLU A 83 12.63 -0.87 1.39
N LYS A 84 13.17 -1.94 0.80
CA LYS A 84 14.48 -1.94 0.15
C LYS A 84 14.56 -0.93 -1.00
N ASN A 85 13.54 -0.90 -1.86
CA ASN A 85 13.50 0.01 -2.99
C ASN A 85 13.37 1.46 -2.52
N LEU A 86 12.49 1.75 -1.55
CA LEU A 86 12.36 3.09 -0.98
C LEU A 86 13.65 3.54 -0.27
N LEU A 87 14.35 2.63 0.41
CA LEU A 87 15.60 2.97 1.11
C LEU A 87 16.70 3.40 0.13
N PHE A 88 16.96 2.62 -0.90
CA PHE A 88 18.12 2.80 -1.77
C PHE A 88 17.83 3.57 -3.05
N THR A 89 16.63 3.46 -3.60
CA THR A 89 16.25 4.08 -4.88
C THR A 89 14.90 4.80 -4.79
N PRO A 90 14.73 5.77 -3.86
CA PRO A 90 13.44 6.46 -3.65
C PRO A 90 12.93 7.18 -4.90
N GLN A 91 13.84 7.60 -5.81
CA GLN A 91 13.47 8.22 -7.07
C GLN A 91 12.81 7.24 -8.06
N MET A 92 13.18 5.94 -7.98
CA MET A 92 12.65 4.87 -8.82
C MET A 92 11.46 4.13 -8.18
N TYR A 93 11.12 4.46 -6.92
CA TYR A 93 10.01 3.81 -6.21
C TYR A 93 8.68 4.35 -6.71
N GLU A 94 8.04 3.60 -7.61
CA GLU A 94 6.71 3.86 -8.18
C GLU A 94 6.43 5.34 -8.52
N PRO A 95 7.27 5.96 -9.38
CA PRO A 95 7.20 7.40 -9.62
C PRO A 95 5.94 7.83 -10.36
N ALA A 96 5.39 7.01 -11.26
CA ALA A 96 4.17 7.31 -12.01
C ALA A 96 2.95 7.27 -11.09
N GLU A 97 2.85 6.26 -10.24
CA GLU A 97 1.80 6.08 -9.24
C GLU A 97 1.77 7.28 -8.27
N ARG A 98 2.94 7.64 -7.75
CA ARG A 98 3.07 8.79 -6.86
C ARG A 98 2.75 10.12 -7.54
N ALA A 99 3.05 10.26 -8.83
CA ALA A 99 2.71 11.47 -9.60
C ALA A 99 1.19 11.62 -9.76
N GLU A 100 0.47 10.54 -10.07
CA GLU A 100 -1.00 10.56 -10.19
C GLU A 100 -1.66 10.86 -8.84
N LEU A 101 -1.18 10.24 -7.73
CA LEU A 101 -1.65 10.56 -6.39
C LEU A 101 -1.38 12.03 -6.01
N ALA A 102 -0.18 12.53 -6.31
CA ALA A 102 0.17 13.91 -6.03
C ALA A 102 -0.77 14.90 -6.76
N ALA A 103 -1.08 14.63 -8.03
CA ALA A 103 -2.00 15.45 -8.81
C ALA A 103 -3.43 15.44 -8.23
N GLU A 104 -3.89 14.27 -7.72
CA GLU A 104 -5.22 14.17 -7.12
C GLU A 104 -5.27 14.87 -5.74
N ILE A 105 -4.21 14.76 -4.94
CA ILE A 105 -4.07 15.50 -3.68
C ILE A 105 -4.08 17.03 -3.94
N ASP A 106 -3.37 17.49 -4.96
CA ASP A 106 -3.30 18.92 -5.27
C ASP A 106 -4.66 19.46 -5.75
N ARG A 107 -5.50 18.65 -6.46
CA ARG A 107 -6.90 19.00 -6.78
C ARG A 107 -7.74 19.13 -5.51
N ALA A 108 -7.71 18.13 -4.61
CA ALA A 108 -8.46 18.19 -3.36
C ALA A 108 -8.07 19.43 -2.52
N LYS A 109 -6.78 19.78 -2.49
CA LYS A 109 -6.32 21.01 -1.84
C LYS A 109 -6.87 22.27 -2.48
N ALA A 110 -6.91 22.34 -3.80
CA ALA A 110 -7.48 23.49 -4.52
C ALA A 110 -8.98 23.65 -4.23
N ASP A 111 -9.70 22.53 -4.07
CA ASP A 111 -11.11 22.50 -3.70
C ASP A 111 -11.35 22.74 -2.21
N GLY A 112 -10.29 22.83 -1.38
CA GLY A 112 -10.38 22.99 0.07
C GLY A 112 -10.90 21.76 0.82
N SER A 113 -10.98 20.60 0.15
CA SER A 113 -11.55 19.36 0.67
C SER A 113 -10.47 18.46 1.31
N PRO A 114 -10.80 17.72 2.38
CA PRO A 114 -9.92 16.64 2.87
C PRO A 114 -9.74 15.57 1.80
N PHE A 115 -8.51 15.10 1.63
CA PHE A 115 -8.21 14.01 0.71
C PHE A 115 -8.44 12.64 1.37
N VAL A 116 -9.34 11.83 0.83
CA VAL A 116 -9.66 10.49 1.34
C VAL A 116 -8.94 9.44 0.53
N PHE A 117 -8.01 8.73 1.17
CA PHE A 117 -7.19 7.68 0.57
C PHE A 117 -7.40 6.33 1.24
N VAL A 118 -7.60 5.29 0.44
CA VAL A 118 -7.71 3.90 0.90
C VAL A 118 -6.55 3.11 0.30
N ASP A 119 -5.68 2.57 1.15
CA ASP A 119 -4.47 1.81 0.80
C ASP A 119 -4.71 0.34 1.12
N ILE A 120 -5.05 -0.47 0.12
CA ILE A 120 -5.38 -1.90 0.26
C ILE A 120 -4.14 -2.72 -0.10
N GLY A 121 -3.71 -3.60 0.82
CA GLY A 121 -2.39 -4.20 0.78
C GLY A 121 -1.33 -3.16 1.16
N ALA A 122 -1.60 -2.43 2.24
CA ALA A 122 -0.77 -1.28 2.63
C ALA A 122 0.66 -1.68 3.00
N ASN A 123 0.91 -2.95 3.28
CA ASN A 123 2.23 -3.43 3.72
C ASN A 123 2.69 -2.62 4.95
N VAL A 124 3.84 -2.00 4.91
CA VAL A 124 4.33 -1.12 5.98
C VAL A 124 3.89 0.35 5.81
N GLY A 125 2.93 0.62 4.91
CA GLY A 125 2.26 1.91 4.74
C GLY A 125 3.03 2.94 3.90
N LEU A 126 3.91 2.53 2.99
CA LEU A 126 4.74 3.48 2.25
C LEU A 126 3.91 4.48 1.42
N PHE A 127 2.84 4.04 0.75
CA PHE A 127 1.91 4.94 0.06
C PHE A 127 1.11 5.80 1.03
N SER A 128 0.63 5.21 2.12
CA SER A 128 -0.06 5.93 3.18
C SER A 128 0.80 7.07 3.75
N PHE A 129 2.10 6.83 3.98
CA PHE A 129 3.03 7.87 4.46
C PHE A 129 3.36 8.90 3.37
N PHE A 130 3.45 8.51 2.10
CA PHE A 130 3.59 9.46 0.99
C PHE A 130 2.40 10.42 0.92
N VAL A 131 1.18 9.90 1.00
CA VAL A 131 -0.06 10.71 1.01
C VAL A 131 -0.10 11.60 2.25
N ALA A 132 0.21 11.08 3.45
CA ALA A 132 0.24 11.85 4.69
C ALA A 132 1.25 13.01 4.61
N ALA A 133 2.43 12.78 4.06
CA ALA A 133 3.44 13.81 3.85
C ALA A 133 2.99 14.89 2.86
N ARG A 134 2.33 14.51 1.77
CA ARG A 134 1.88 15.41 0.71
C ARG A 134 0.64 16.20 1.08
N ALA A 135 -0.38 15.54 1.62
CA ALA A 135 -1.66 16.15 2.01
C ALA A 135 -1.58 16.84 3.39
N ALA A 136 -0.54 16.58 4.15
CA ALA A 136 -0.37 17.02 5.53
C ALA A 136 -1.57 16.57 6.41
N ARG A 137 -2.13 17.49 7.21
CA ARG A 137 -3.26 17.16 8.10
C ARG A 137 -4.62 17.14 7.38
N ASN A 138 -4.67 17.56 6.12
CA ASN A 138 -5.92 17.61 5.34
C ASN A 138 -6.13 16.32 4.55
N ALA A 139 -6.00 15.18 5.23
CA ALA A 139 -6.28 13.87 4.64
C ALA A 139 -6.95 12.96 5.66
N ARG A 140 -7.63 11.95 5.16
CA ARG A 140 -8.10 10.78 5.89
C ARG A 140 -7.58 9.55 5.17
N ILE A 141 -6.73 8.77 5.83
CA ILE A 141 -6.04 7.63 5.23
C ILE A 141 -6.43 6.36 5.97
N LEU A 142 -6.90 5.36 5.23
CA LEU A 142 -7.20 4.02 5.74
C LEU A 142 -6.21 3.05 5.13
N ALA A 143 -5.28 2.53 5.92
CA ALA A 143 -4.34 1.49 5.54
C ALA A 143 -4.91 0.13 5.93
N VAL A 144 -5.12 -0.75 4.95
CA VAL A 144 -5.68 -2.10 5.13
C VAL A 144 -4.57 -3.11 4.89
N GLU A 145 -4.22 -3.86 5.92
CA GLU A 145 -3.13 -4.84 5.88
C GLU A 145 -3.48 -6.02 6.78
N PRO A 146 -3.43 -7.26 6.30
CA PRO A 146 -3.73 -8.43 7.11
C PRO A 146 -2.49 -9.06 7.80
N ASP A 147 -1.26 -8.87 7.28
CA ASP A 147 -0.06 -9.53 7.84
C ASP A 147 0.33 -8.90 9.19
N PRO A 148 0.39 -9.69 10.29
CA PRO A 148 0.68 -9.15 11.62
C PRO A 148 2.05 -8.47 11.74
N GLU A 149 3.06 -8.93 10.99
CA GLU A 149 4.40 -8.32 11.03
C GLU A 149 4.41 -6.98 10.30
N ASN A 150 3.82 -6.92 9.10
CA ASN A 150 3.66 -5.66 8.37
C ASN A 150 2.84 -4.66 9.19
N LEU A 151 1.78 -5.12 9.88
CA LEU A 151 0.97 -4.30 10.80
C LEU A 151 1.81 -3.75 11.96
N SER A 152 2.66 -4.56 12.56
CA SER A 152 3.56 -4.13 13.65
C SER A 152 4.49 -3.02 13.16
N ARG A 153 5.09 -3.18 11.99
CA ARG A 153 5.98 -2.18 11.36
C ARG A 153 5.23 -0.90 10.99
N LEU A 154 4.05 -1.03 10.40
CA LEU A 154 3.18 0.11 10.08
C LEU A 154 2.78 0.88 11.35
N ALA A 155 2.35 0.17 12.39
CA ALA A 155 1.98 0.78 13.67
C ALA A 155 3.18 1.49 14.33
N PHE A 156 4.38 0.89 14.26
CA PHE A 156 5.60 1.54 14.71
C PHE A 156 5.85 2.85 13.94
N ASN A 157 5.77 2.82 12.61
CA ASN A 157 5.99 3.98 11.77
C ASN A 157 4.95 5.10 12.01
N ILE A 158 3.70 4.76 12.30
CA ILE A 158 2.67 5.74 12.72
C ILE A 158 3.05 6.34 14.07
N ARG A 159 3.42 5.54 15.05
CA ARG A 159 3.77 5.99 16.42
C ARG A 159 4.92 7.00 16.44
N ILE A 160 5.93 6.83 15.57
CA ILE A 160 7.07 7.76 15.49
C ILE A 160 6.77 9.03 14.68
N ASN A 161 5.59 9.14 14.08
CA ASN A 161 5.10 10.31 13.34
C ASN A 161 3.78 10.83 13.92
N PRO A 162 3.78 11.41 15.13
CA PRO A 162 2.54 11.83 15.78
C PRO A 162 1.76 12.84 14.93
N GLY A 163 0.46 12.60 14.79
CA GLY A 163 -0.46 13.45 14.04
C GLY A 163 -0.56 13.16 12.55
N VAL A 164 0.04 12.06 12.04
CA VAL A 164 -0.29 11.58 10.68
C VAL A 164 -1.73 11.06 10.65
N PRO A 165 -2.52 11.38 9.61
CA PRO A 165 -3.94 11.02 9.53
C PRO A 165 -4.15 9.59 9.00
N ILE A 166 -3.40 8.61 9.52
CA ILE A 166 -3.45 7.21 9.09
C ILE A 166 -4.15 6.36 10.14
N SER A 167 -5.21 5.67 9.73
CA SER A 167 -5.90 4.64 10.50
C SER A 167 -5.59 3.27 9.92
N ILE A 168 -5.46 2.25 10.78
CA ILE A 168 -5.17 0.87 10.37
C ILE A 168 -6.45 0.04 10.43
N ALA A 169 -6.66 -0.80 9.41
CA ALA A 169 -7.59 -1.91 9.43
C ALA A 169 -6.81 -3.22 9.30
N ALA A 170 -6.67 -3.95 10.42
CA ALA A 170 -5.96 -5.22 10.51
C ALA A 170 -6.87 -6.37 10.03
N VAL A 171 -7.13 -6.44 8.72
CA VAL A 171 -8.09 -7.37 8.13
C VAL A 171 -7.74 -7.64 6.67
N ALA A 172 -8.02 -8.86 6.19
CA ALA A 172 -8.03 -9.16 4.77
C ALA A 172 -9.33 -8.67 4.13
N LEU A 173 -9.28 -8.32 2.84
CA LEU A 173 -10.48 -8.04 2.05
C LEU A 173 -10.80 -9.24 1.15
N ALA A 174 -12.10 -9.58 1.06
CA ALA A 174 -12.62 -10.69 0.27
C ALA A 174 -14.03 -10.37 -0.22
N ASP A 175 -14.63 -11.30 -0.99
CA ASP A 175 -16.02 -11.19 -1.48
C ASP A 175 -17.07 -11.32 -0.38
N LYS A 176 -16.69 -11.87 0.78
CA LYS A 176 -17.57 -12.10 1.94
C LYS A 176 -16.80 -12.07 3.26
N ALA A 177 -17.54 -11.87 4.35
CA ALA A 177 -16.98 -11.96 5.70
C ALA A 177 -16.64 -13.41 6.06
N GLY A 178 -15.57 -13.59 6.83
CA GLY A 178 -15.09 -14.90 7.27
C GLY A 178 -13.68 -14.90 7.79
N LYS A 179 -13.00 -16.02 7.63
CA LYS A 179 -11.55 -16.16 7.88
C LYS A 179 -10.87 -16.65 6.62
N VAL A 180 -9.70 -16.10 6.35
CA VAL A 180 -8.83 -16.51 5.24
C VAL A 180 -7.45 -16.85 5.75
N ALA A 181 -6.80 -17.79 5.07
CA ALA A 181 -5.41 -18.12 5.33
C ALA A 181 -4.50 -17.18 4.53
N LEU A 182 -3.40 -16.74 5.12
CA LEU A 182 -2.37 -15.97 4.44
C LEU A 182 -1.21 -16.88 4.02
N ASP A 183 -0.76 -16.70 2.79
CA ASP A 183 0.50 -17.23 2.28
C ASP A 183 1.55 -16.12 2.40
N VAL A 184 2.41 -16.26 3.41
CA VAL A 184 3.41 -15.25 3.76
C VAL A 184 4.77 -15.65 3.20
N ASP A 185 5.30 -14.89 2.23
CA ASP A 185 6.69 -15.05 1.83
C ASP A 185 7.62 -14.38 2.86
N ARG A 186 8.28 -15.21 3.70
CA ARG A 186 9.22 -14.72 4.71
C ARG A 186 10.49 -14.09 4.13
N ARG A 187 10.76 -14.26 2.83
CA ARG A 187 11.92 -13.67 2.14
C ARG A 187 11.58 -12.31 1.53
N ASP A 188 10.30 -12.14 1.17
CA ASP A 188 9.77 -10.87 0.68
C ASP A 188 8.33 -10.68 1.16
N ARG A 189 8.17 -10.07 2.33
CA ARG A 189 6.85 -9.82 2.94
C ARG A 189 5.96 -8.87 2.15
N GLY A 190 6.53 -8.21 1.13
CA GLY A 190 5.76 -7.44 0.16
C GLY A 190 4.80 -8.32 -0.65
N GLY A 191 5.13 -9.58 -0.90
CA GLY A 191 4.33 -10.55 -1.66
C GLY A 191 3.37 -11.39 -0.79
N THR A 192 2.92 -10.92 0.38
CA THR A 192 1.92 -11.63 1.19
C THR A 192 0.56 -11.60 0.51
N ARG A 193 -0.08 -12.76 0.34
CA ARG A 193 -1.37 -12.91 -0.35
C ARG A 193 -2.32 -13.85 0.39
N ILE A 194 -3.59 -13.83 0.01
CA ILE A 194 -4.56 -14.84 0.47
C ILE A 194 -4.20 -16.20 -0.14
N ALA A 195 -4.04 -17.20 0.70
CA ALA A 195 -3.70 -18.56 0.27
C ALA A 195 -4.88 -19.20 -0.50
N LYS A 196 -4.60 -19.80 -1.66
CA LYS A 196 -5.61 -20.56 -2.44
C LYS A 196 -6.03 -21.85 -1.73
N SER A 197 -5.20 -22.37 -0.84
CA SER A 197 -5.51 -23.52 0.04
C SER A 197 -4.80 -23.36 1.37
N ALA A 198 -5.48 -23.70 2.47
CA ALA A 198 -4.87 -23.64 3.81
C ALA A 198 -3.78 -24.70 3.93
N GLY A 199 -2.52 -24.25 3.92
CA GLY A 199 -1.36 -25.08 4.33
C GLY A 199 -1.38 -25.32 5.85
N ARG A 200 -0.62 -26.30 6.34
CA ARG A 200 -0.56 -26.66 7.78
C ARG A 200 -0.07 -25.51 8.68
N ASP A 201 0.67 -24.55 8.13
CA ASP A 201 1.30 -23.42 8.85
C ASP A 201 0.74 -22.05 8.42
N ALA A 202 -0.40 -22.01 7.72
CA ALA A 202 -0.99 -20.76 7.28
C ALA A 202 -1.59 -19.96 8.46
N SER A 203 -1.15 -18.74 8.67
CA SER A 203 -1.80 -17.84 9.62
C SER A 203 -3.19 -17.48 9.11
N THR A 204 -4.19 -17.59 9.99
CA THR A 204 -5.58 -17.27 9.63
C THR A 204 -5.93 -15.89 10.16
N VAL A 205 -6.48 -15.04 9.30
CA VAL A 205 -6.91 -13.69 9.64
C VAL A 205 -8.39 -13.48 9.32
N ASP A 206 -9.00 -12.50 9.97
CA ASP A 206 -10.37 -12.11 9.67
C ASP A 206 -10.44 -11.45 8.28
N ALA A 207 -11.54 -11.74 7.55
CA ALA A 207 -11.82 -11.18 6.24
C ALA A 207 -13.21 -10.52 6.21
N GLN A 208 -13.33 -9.44 5.42
CA GLN A 208 -14.62 -8.76 5.18
C GLN A 208 -14.62 -8.11 3.79
N THR A 209 -15.80 -7.66 3.36
CA THR A 209 -15.91 -6.92 2.09
C THR A 209 -15.40 -5.49 2.24
N LEU A 210 -14.91 -4.91 1.16
CA LEU A 210 -14.47 -3.51 1.14
C LEU A 210 -15.61 -2.57 1.55
N LEU A 211 -16.81 -2.76 1.00
CA LEU A 211 -17.97 -1.92 1.33
C LEU A 211 -18.29 -1.96 2.83
N HIS A 212 -18.31 -3.15 3.45
CA HIS A 212 -18.58 -3.28 4.88
C HIS A 212 -17.51 -2.58 5.72
N LEU A 213 -16.23 -2.72 5.35
CA LEU A 213 -15.13 -2.02 6.04
C LEU A 213 -15.33 -0.50 5.99
N LEU A 214 -15.58 0.06 4.79
CA LEU A 214 -15.75 1.51 4.59
C LEU A 214 -16.93 2.06 5.38
N GLN A 215 -18.07 1.37 5.37
CA GLN A 215 -19.25 1.73 6.17
C GLN A 215 -18.95 1.72 7.67
N ARG A 216 -18.27 0.69 8.15
CA ARG A 216 -17.90 0.55 9.58
C ARG A 216 -17.00 1.68 10.05
N VAL A 217 -16.07 2.14 9.20
CA VAL A 217 -15.17 3.25 9.55
C VAL A 217 -15.70 4.62 9.15
N GLY A 218 -16.91 4.70 8.56
CA GLY A 218 -17.59 5.95 8.19
C GLY A 218 -16.86 6.66 7.03
N ILE A 219 -16.43 5.94 6.00
CA ILE A 219 -15.94 6.50 4.72
C ILE A 219 -17.06 6.32 3.71
N ASP A 220 -17.60 7.44 3.21
CA ASP A 220 -18.73 7.52 2.28
C ASP A 220 -18.33 8.11 0.91
N ALA A 221 -17.10 8.59 0.78
CA ALA A 221 -16.50 9.04 -0.48
C ALA A 221 -15.00 8.74 -0.47
N ILE A 222 -14.42 8.46 -1.63
CA ILE A 222 -13.01 8.10 -1.81
C ILE A 222 -12.42 8.94 -2.94
N ASP A 223 -11.33 9.66 -2.69
CA ASP A 223 -10.62 10.36 -3.75
C ASP A 223 -9.69 9.43 -4.50
N ALA A 224 -8.91 8.62 -3.78
CA ALA A 224 -8.06 7.62 -4.41
C ALA A 224 -8.03 6.31 -3.61
N ILE A 225 -7.91 5.20 -4.34
CA ILE A 225 -7.68 3.88 -3.80
C ILE A 225 -6.44 3.27 -4.46
N LYS A 226 -5.54 2.72 -3.65
CA LYS A 226 -4.52 1.78 -4.13
C LYS A 226 -4.96 0.38 -3.75
N ILE A 227 -4.81 -0.56 -4.67
CA ILE A 227 -5.07 -1.97 -4.42
C ILE A 227 -3.96 -2.82 -5.02
N ASP A 228 -3.32 -3.58 -4.15
CA ASP A 228 -2.13 -4.37 -4.41
C ASP A 228 -2.15 -5.55 -3.42
N VAL A 229 -2.83 -6.62 -3.81
CA VAL A 229 -3.15 -7.78 -2.95
C VAL A 229 -2.76 -9.09 -3.63
N GLU A 230 -1.83 -9.00 -4.60
CA GLU A 230 -1.17 -10.14 -5.22
C GLU A 230 -2.16 -11.12 -5.88
N GLY A 231 -3.13 -10.57 -6.61
CA GLY A 231 -4.03 -11.32 -7.49
C GLY A 231 -5.44 -11.58 -6.95
N ALA A 232 -5.88 -10.86 -5.91
CA ALA A 232 -7.26 -10.90 -5.39
C ALA A 232 -8.04 -9.59 -5.63
N GLU A 233 -7.56 -8.71 -6.52
CA GLU A 233 -8.15 -7.41 -6.79
C GLU A 233 -9.57 -7.52 -7.32
N ASP A 234 -9.83 -8.51 -8.20
CA ASP A 234 -11.17 -8.75 -8.76
C ASP A 234 -12.16 -9.22 -7.71
N VAL A 235 -11.72 -10.07 -6.77
CA VAL A 235 -12.53 -10.57 -5.67
C VAL A 235 -12.98 -9.43 -4.74
N ILE A 236 -12.20 -8.36 -4.65
CA ILE A 236 -12.48 -7.19 -3.80
C ILE A 236 -13.30 -6.14 -4.57
N LEU A 237 -12.86 -5.78 -5.78
CA LEU A 237 -13.42 -4.65 -6.51
C LEU A 237 -14.72 -4.97 -7.23
N ALA A 238 -14.89 -6.18 -7.80
CA ALA A 238 -16.13 -6.51 -8.52
C ALA A 238 -17.36 -6.45 -7.61
N PRO A 239 -17.41 -7.07 -6.41
CA PRO A 239 -18.53 -6.91 -5.49
C PRO A 239 -18.66 -5.47 -4.96
N PHE A 240 -17.54 -4.76 -4.72
CA PHE A 240 -17.61 -3.37 -4.29
C PHE A 240 -18.35 -2.49 -5.31
N PHE A 241 -17.99 -2.56 -6.59
CA PHE A 241 -18.65 -1.74 -7.62
C PHE A 241 -20.09 -2.17 -7.92
N ARG A 242 -20.44 -3.43 -7.66
CA ARG A 242 -21.82 -3.91 -7.77
C ARG A 242 -22.71 -3.35 -6.67
N ASP A 243 -22.22 -3.30 -5.42
CA ASP A 243 -23.01 -3.09 -4.23
C ASP A 243 -22.89 -1.68 -3.63
N ALA A 244 -21.78 -0.98 -3.89
CA ALA A 244 -21.52 0.36 -3.36
C ALA A 244 -22.27 1.45 -4.13
N PRO A 245 -22.80 2.48 -3.45
CA PRO A 245 -23.36 3.65 -4.12
C PRO A 245 -22.26 4.38 -4.92
N LYS A 246 -22.66 4.96 -6.05
CA LYS A 246 -21.73 5.68 -6.96
C LYS A 246 -20.93 6.80 -6.28
N SER A 247 -21.43 7.38 -5.19
CA SER A 247 -20.75 8.39 -4.38
C SER A 247 -19.47 7.85 -3.72
N MET A 248 -19.42 6.55 -3.42
CA MET A 248 -18.25 5.90 -2.84
C MET A 248 -17.21 5.47 -3.88
N TRP A 249 -17.53 5.54 -5.17
CA TRP A 249 -16.60 5.11 -6.21
C TRP A 249 -15.41 6.07 -6.29
N PRO A 250 -14.16 5.56 -6.18
CA PRO A 250 -12.98 6.41 -6.13
C PRO A 250 -12.79 7.23 -7.41
N ARG A 251 -12.24 8.43 -7.30
CA ARG A 251 -11.86 9.25 -8.46
C ARG A 251 -10.65 8.68 -9.18
N LEU A 252 -9.69 8.16 -8.42
CA LEU A 252 -8.46 7.54 -8.92
C LEU A 252 -8.29 6.14 -8.34
N ILE A 253 -7.96 5.18 -9.20
CA ILE A 253 -7.60 3.81 -8.82
C ILE A 253 -6.16 3.55 -9.24
N LEU A 254 -5.31 3.15 -8.31
CA LEU A 254 -4.01 2.56 -8.56
C LEU A 254 -4.18 1.05 -8.40
N LEU A 255 -4.14 0.33 -9.50
CA LEU A 255 -4.47 -1.10 -9.57
C LEU A 255 -3.24 -1.89 -9.99
N GLU A 256 -2.85 -2.90 -9.19
CA GLU A 256 -1.90 -3.90 -9.65
C GLU A 256 -2.48 -4.69 -10.83
N ASP A 257 -1.72 -4.85 -11.92
CA ASP A 257 -2.15 -5.60 -13.10
C ASP A 257 -1.83 -7.09 -12.93
N ALA A 258 -2.58 -7.75 -12.07
CA ALA A 258 -2.48 -9.19 -11.81
C ALA A 258 -3.51 -10.02 -12.61
N ARG A 259 -3.90 -9.59 -13.81
CA ARG A 259 -4.94 -10.23 -14.66
C ARG A 259 -4.80 -11.73 -14.83
N SER A 260 -3.60 -12.26 -14.83
CA SER A 260 -3.38 -13.70 -14.95
C SER A 260 -3.90 -14.50 -13.75
N ALA A 261 -4.13 -13.85 -12.62
CA ALA A 261 -4.66 -14.46 -11.39
C ALA A 261 -6.17 -14.21 -11.21
N TRP A 262 -6.74 -13.23 -11.89
CA TRP A 262 -8.15 -12.83 -11.74
C TRP A 262 -9.12 -13.83 -12.38
N SER A 263 -10.27 -13.98 -11.76
CA SER A 263 -11.43 -14.70 -12.30
C SER A 263 -12.31 -13.81 -13.17
N VAL A 264 -12.30 -12.50 -12.89
CA VAL A 264 -13.05 -11.48 -13.64
C VAL A 264 -12.07 -10.44 -14.13
N ASP A 265 -12.04 -10.18 -15.44
CA ASP A 265 -11.24 -9.05 -15.97
C ASP A 265 -11.85 -7.73 -15.52
N LEU A 266 -11.11 -6.99 -14.66
CA LEU A 266 -11.56 -5.74 -14.12
C LEU A 266 -11.57 -4.59 -15.15
N PHE A 267 -10.78 -4.66 -16.22
CA PHE A 267 -10.68 -3.54 -17.16
C PHE A 267 -11.97 -3.28 -17.95
N PRO A 268 -12.65 -4.27 -18.52
CA PRO A 268 -13.96 -4.06 -19.14
C PRO A 268 -15.01 -3.57 -18.13
N LEU A 269 -15.01 -4.12 -16.90
CA LEU A 269 -15.90 -3.68 -15.84
C LEU A 269 -15.67 -2.19 -15.55
N LEU A 270 -14.43 -1.78 -15.21
CA LEU A 270 -14.09 -0.40 -14.88
C LEU A 270 -14.37 0.56 -16.03
N ALA A 271 -14.10 0.15 -17.27
CA ALA A 271 -14.43 0.95 -18.44
C ALA A 271 -15.93 1.18 -18.58
N SER A 272 -16.78 0.17 -18.30
CA SER A 272 -18.24 0.32 -18.31
C SER A 272 -18.77 1.27 -17.23
N LEU A 273 -18.01 1.44 -16.14
CA LEU A 273 -18.32 2.34 -15.03
C LEU A 273 -17.75 3.77 -15.24
N GLY A 274 -17.17 4.03 -16.40
CA GLY A 274 -16.64 5.35 -16.77
C GLY A 274 -15.19 5.60 -16.36
N TYR A 275 -14.43 4.56 -15.98
CA TYR A 275 -13.00 4.71 -15.75
C TYR A 275 -12.20 4.66 -17.05
N ILE A 276 -11.23 5.55 -17.18
CA ILE A 276 -10.26 5.59 -18.26
C ILE A 276 -8.85 5.37 -17.73
N VAL A 277 -8.03 4.67 -18.47
CA VAL A 277 -6.62 4.50 -18.15
C VAL A 277 -5.90 5.81 -18.40
N VAL A 278 -5.28 6.39 -17.37
CA VAL A 278 -4.50 7.64 -17.45
C VAL A 278 -3.00 7.39 -17.46
N SER A 279 -2.55 6.29 -16.87
CA SER A 279 -1.14 5.89 -16.89
C SER A 279 -1.03 4.37 -16.71
N ARG A 280 0.05 3.79 -17.20
CA ARG A 280 0.36 2.37 -17.06
C ARG A 280 1.86 2.18 -16.86
N THR A 281 2.23 1.38 -15.87
CA THR A 281 3.58 0.91 -15.65
C THR A 281 3.68 -0.60 -15.97
N ARG A 282 4.79 -1.22 -15.65
CA ARG A 282 4.94 -2.66 -15.85
C ARG A 282 4.04 -3.48 -14.91
N LEU A 283 3.77 -2.99 -13.73
CA LEU A 283 3.04 -3.71 -12.67
C LEU A 283 1.67 -3.09 -12.42
N ASN A 284 1.51 -1.78 -12.60
CA ASN A 284 0.33 -1.04 -12.17
C ASN A 284 -0.37 -0.32 -13.32
N VAL A 285 -1.68 -0.17 -13.18
CA VAL A 285 -2.52 0.65 -14.08
C VAL A 285 -3.23 1.70 -13.23
N MET A 286 -3.09 2.96 -13.63
CA MET A 286 -3.81 4.07 -13.01
C MET A 286 -5.04 4.40 -13.84
N LEU A 287 -6.21 4.35 -13.19
CA LEU A 287 -7.50 4.61 -13.84
C LEU A 287 -8.19 5.78 -13.14
N ARG A 288 -8.68 6.71 -13.94
CA ARG A 288 -9.44 7.87 -13.43
C ARG A 288 -10.88 7.80 -13.90
N ARG A 289 -11.80 8.07 -12.97
CA ARG A 289 -13.22 8.17 -13.28
C ARG A 289 -13.51 9.44 -14.06
N ASN A 290 -14.18 9.29 -15.20
CA ASN A 290 -14.74 10.38 -15.98
C ASN A 290 -16.27 10.31 -15.88
N PRO A 291 -16.93 11.11 -15.04
CA PRO A 291 -18.38 11.07 -14.86
C PRO A 291 -19.15 11.32 -16.16
N SER A 292 -18.61 12.16 -17.04
CA SER A 292 -19.25 12.51 -18.33
C SER A 292 -19.22 11.38 -19.38
N ALA A 293 -18.40 10.33 -19.18
CA ALA A 293 -18.29 9.25 -20.16
C ALA A 293 -19.45 8.24 -20.11
N VAL A 294 -20.24 8.24 -19.04
CA VAL A 294 -21.35 7.29 -18.83
C VAL A 294 -22.66 7.80 -19.47
N ASP A 295 -22.88 9.12 -19.51
CA ASP A 295 -24.14 9.70 -19.99
C ASP A 295 -24.31 9.66 -21.51
N HIS A 296 -23.22 9.47 -22.27
CA HIS A 296 -23.28 9.43 -23.74
C HIS A 296 -23.65 8.07 -24.36
N ARG A 297 -23.72 6.99 -23.59
CA ARG A 297 -24.15 5.67 -24.11
C ARG A 297 -25.63 5.36 -23.92
N GLY A 298 -26.36 6.24 -23.22
CA GLY A 298 -27.80 6.06 -22.95
C GLY A 298 -28.75 6.81 -23.87
N SER A 299 -28.24 7.61 -24.85
CA SER A 299 -29.08 8.43 -25.74
C SER A 299 -29.03 8.02 -27.21
N GLY A 300 -28.56 6.83 -27.50
CA GLY A 300 -28.61 6.29 -28.85
C GLY A 300 -29.33 4.97 -28.85
N ASP A 301 -30.68 5.01 -28.93
CA ASP A 301 -31.57 4.08 -29.62
C ASP A 301 -33.00 4.26 -29.06
N LEU A 302 -33.77 5.07 -29.76
CA LEU A 302 -35.23 4.94 -29.96
C LEU A 302 -35.50 4.99 -31.44
#